data_241fd798b86cf351ca70a93f92111585
#
_entry.id   241fd798b86cf351ca70a93f92111585
#
_cell.length_a   1.000
_cell.length_b   1.000
_cell.length_c   1.000
_cell.angle_alpha   90.00
_cell.angle_beta   90.00
_cell.angle_gamma   90.00
#
_symmetry.space_group_name_H-M   'P 1'
#
loop_
_entity.id
_entity.type
_entity.pdbx_description
1 polymer ?
#
loop_
_entity_poly.entity_id
_entity_poly.type
_entity_poly.pdbx_seq_one_letter_code
_entity_poly.pdbx_strand_id
1 'polypeptide(L)'
;MHAQAPTSSTDLRLGIGAGILAGSFWGLVFLAPELVPGFTPLQLSAGRYLAYGLVAAALVAPSWRRLLRRLGWREWRTLAWLSLCGNIVYYLFVAQAVHSGGGVMTAIVIGLLPLTVTLVGSRDHGALPLRRLTPSLLLGAAGLACIGWQSLAAGKGNAGGSLPGLACAAGALVSWTVYAVANSRWLARLDGVTAHEWSLLTGVMTGAQALLLAVPAFLLADGAQHGAAEWLRFGGVVFAVAIFCSVLGNGLWNHASRTLPLALTGQLIVFETIFASLYAFAWEARRPTGLEIAALVLLVGGVVSCASAHRK
;
A
#
# COMPACT_ATOMS: atom_id res chain seq x y z
N MET A 1 -11.07 -22.56 16.35
CA MET A 1 -11.59 -21.17 16.32
C MET A 1 -11.01 -20.48 17.55
N HIS A 2 -9.84 -19.80 17.42
CA HIS A 2 -9.32 -18.99 18.50
C HIS A 2 -10.00 -17.63 18.41
N ALA A 3 -10.88 -17.33 19.36
CA ALA A 3 -11.34 -15.97 19.60
C ALA A 3 -10.09 -15.13 19.92
N GLN A 4 -9.82 -14.07 19.14
CA GLN A 4 -8.80 -13.11 19.52
C GLN A 4 -9.13 -12.60 20.91
N ALA A 5 -8.19 -12.75 21.85
CA ALA A 5 -8.31 -12.16 23.17
C ALA A 5 -8.53 -10.64 23.02
N PRO A 6 -9.30 -9.99 23.90
CA PRO A 6 -9.53 -8.56 23.83
C PRO A 6 -8.18 -7.85 23.84
N THR A 7 -7.88 -7.12 22.75
CA THR A 7 -6.64 -6.34 22.61
C THR A 7 -6.56 -5.32 23.73
N SER A 8 -5.42 -5.29 24.43
CA SER A 8 -5.19 -4.29 25.46
C SER A 8 -5.24 -2.87 24.85
N SER A 9 -5.58 -1.87 25.67
CA SER A 9 -5.56 -0.47 25.20
C SER A 9 -4.19 -0.04 24.69
N THR A 10 -3.12 -0.66 25.18
CA THR A 10 -1.74 -0.46 24.75
C THR A 10 -1.51 -1.06 23.37
N ASP A 11 -1.96 -2.30 23.11
CA ASP A 11 -1.82 -2.93 21.80
C ASP A 11 -2.58 -2.17 20.71
N LEU A 12 -3.77 -1.65 21.05
CA LEU A 12 -4.56 -0.82 20.14
C LEU A 12 -3.80 0.46 19.76
N ARG A 13 -3.18 1.15 20.71
CA ARG A 13 -2.41 2.38 20.45
C ARG A 13 -1.15 2.09 19.62
N LEU A 14 -0.43 1.03 19.95
CA LEU A 14 0.77 0.63 19.22
C LEU A 14 0.43 0.21 17.77
N GLY A 15 -0.65 -0.54 17.60
CA GLY A 15 -1.13 -0.93 16.27
C GLY A 15 -1.54 0.27 15.41
N ILE A 16 -2.28 1.24 15.98
CA ILE A 16 -2.65 2.48 15.28
C ILE A 16 -1.40 3.29 14.93
N GLY A 17 -0.46 3.45 15.88
CA GLY A 17 0.80 4.14 15.63
C GLY A 17 1.61 3.50 14.50
N ALA A 18 1.68 2.17 14.49
CA ALA A 18 2.34 1.42 13.42
C ALA A 18 1.67 1.65 12.06
N GLY A 19 0.33 1.64 12.00
CA GLY A 19 -0.41 1.91 10.76
C GLY A 19 -0.20 3.33 10.24
N ILE A 20 -0.17 4.33 11.12
CA ILE A 20 0.11 5.73 10.76
C ILE A 20 1.54 5.85 10.20
N LEU A 21 2.53 5.26 10.86
CA LEU A 21 3.92 5.28 10.40
C LEU A 21 4.08 4.50 9.08
N ALA A 22 3.38 3.39 8.89
CA ALA A 22 3.36 2.68 7.61
C ALA A 22 2.86 3.60 6.49
N GLY A 23 1.75 4.30 6.72
CA GLY A 23 1.20 5.28 5.78
C GLY A 23 2.17 6.41 5.48
N SER A 24 2.92 6.92 6.48
CA SER A 24 3.92 7.97 6.25
C SER A 24 5.05 7.49 5.33
N PHE A 25 5.56 6.27 5.53
CA PHE A 25 6.56 5.70 4.65
C PHE A 25 6.01 5.41 3.26
N TRP A 26 4.79 4.90 3.12
CA TRP A 26 4.19 4.66 1.81
C TRP A 26 3.94 5.96 1.03
N GLY A 27 3.59 7.04 1.71
CA GLY A 27 3.46 8.36 1.09
C GLY A 27 4.72 8.83 0.36
N LEU A 28 5.93 8.42 0.81
CA LEU A 28 7.19 8.75 0.16
C LEU A 28 7.34 8.14 -1.25
N VAL A 29 6.60 7.07 -1.55
CA VAL A 29 6.63 6.43 -2.88
C VAL A 29 6.26 7.41 -3.98
N PHE A 30 5.36 8.36 -3.68
CA PHE A 30 4.89 9.35 -4.65
C PHE A 30 5.93 10.42 -5.00
N LEU A 31 6.99 10.57 -4.18
CA LEU A 31 8.12 11.44 -4.51
C LEU A 31 9.17 10.75 -5.38
N ALA A 32 9.19 9.42 -5.43
CA ALA A 32 10.23 8.70 -6.15
C ALA A 32 10.32 9.04 -7.65
N PRO A 33 9.22 9.18 -8.41
CA PRO A 33 9.28 9.60 -9.82
C PRO A 33 9.87 11.00 -10.00
N GLU A 34 9.61 11.93 -9.09
CA GLU A 34 10.13 13.30 -9.11
C GLU A 34 11.65 13.34 -8.90
N LEU A 35 12.18 12.37 -8.16
CA LEU A 35 13.62 12.25 -7.90
C LEU A 35 14.37 11.64 -9.08
N VAL A 36 13.73 10.86 -9.94
CA VAL A 36 14.35 10.16 -11.09
C VAL A 36 13.48 10.27 -12.36
N PRO A 37 13.21 11.49 -12.84
CA PRO A 37 12.22 11.73 -13.91
C PRO A 37 12.59 11.10 -15.27
N GLY A 38 13.86 10.72 -15.46
CA GLY A 38 14.31 10.06 -16.69
C GLY A 38 13.97 8.57 -16.78
N PHE A 39 13.52 7.95 -15.69
CA PHE A 39 13.21 6.52 -15.64
C PHE A 39 11.70 6.28 -15.72
N THR A 40 11.32 5.21 -16.42
CA THR A 40 9.91 4.85 -16.55
C THR A 40 9.31 4.33 -15.21
N PRO A 41 8.00 4.45 -15.01
CA PRO A 41 7.33 3.87 -13.84
C PRO A 41 7.59 2.36 -13.69
N LEU A 42 7.72 1.63 -14.81
CA LEU A 42 8.03 0.20 -14.80
C LEU A 42 9.45 -0.07 -14.30
N GLN A 43 10.45 0.72 -14.74
CA GLN A 43 11.82 0.63 -14.25
C GLN A 43 11.91 0.94 -12.75
N LEU A 44 11.22 2.00 -12.32
CA LEU A 44 11.19 2.39 -10.90
C LEU A 44 10.59 1.29 -10.02
N SER A 45 9.50 0.65 -10.45
CA SER A 45 8.88 -0.44 -9.70
C SER A 45 9.69 -1.72 -9.74
N ALA A 46 10.22 -2.11 -10.89
CA ALA A 46 11.10 -3.27 -10.99
C ALA A 46 12.34 -3.08 -10.10
N GLY A 47 13.02 -1.93 -10.19
CA GLY A 47 14.16 -1.58 -9.35
C GLY A 47 13.83 -1.62 -7.86
N ARG A 48 12.71 -0.99 -7.46
CA ARG A 48 12.22 -1.00 -6.07
C ARG A 48 12.00 -2.42 -5.55
N TYR A 49 11.30 -3.27 -6.31
CA TYR A 49 10.98 -4.62 -5.86
C TYR A 49 12.19 -5.55 -5.85
N LEU A 50 13.12 -5.40 -6.79
CA LEU A 50 14.41 -6.10 -6.75
C LEU A 50 15.24 -5.68 -5.52
N ALA A 51 15.35 -4.37 -5.27
CA ALA A 51 16.03 -3.87 -4.08
C ALA A 51 15.35 -4.33 -2.79
N TYR A 52 14.01 -4.34 -2.74
CA TYR A 52 13.24 -4.88 -1.61
C TYR A 52 13.55 -6.35 -1.38
N GLY A 53 13.54 -7.17 -2.43
CA GLY A 53 13.87 -8.59 -2.32
C GLY A 53 15.29 -8.83 -1.81
N LEU A 54 16.26 -8.05 -2.29
CA LEU A 54 17.66 -8.15 -1.87
C LEU A 54 17.83 -7.78 -0.40
N VAL A 55 17.28 -6.64 0.03
CA VAL A 55 17.35 -6.20 1.44
C VAL A 55 16.60 -7.18 2.35
N ALA A 56 15.42 -7.62 1.94
CA ALA A 56 14.64 -8.60 2.71
C ALA A 56 15.38 -9.94 2.85
N ALA A 57 16.02 -10.42 1.79
CA ALA A 57 16.83 -11.66 1.82
C ALA A 57 18.02 -11.52 2.79
N ALA A 58 18.71 -10.37 2.78
CA ALA A 58 19.81 -10.12 3.70
C ALA A 58 19.32 -10.08 5.17
N LEU A 59 18.19 -9.41 5.44
CA LEU A 59 17.65 -9.29 6.79
C LEU A 59 17.05 -10.60 7.33
N VAL A 60 16.47 -11.44 6.47
CA VAL A 60 15.89 -12.73 6.88
C VAL A 60 16.92 -13.84 6.97
N ALA A 61 18.13 -13.65 6.39
CA ALA A 61 19.17 -14.67 6.31
C ALA A 61 19.50 -15.34 7.67
N PRO A 62 19.62 -14.62 8.81
CA PRO A 62 19.89 -15.24 10.10
C PRO A 62 18.80 -16.22 10.54
N SER A 63 17.54 -15.95 10.18
CA SER A 63 16.36 -16.77 10.53
C SER A 63 16.02 -17.83 9.47
N TRP A 64 16.71 -17.84 8.32
CA TRP A 64 16.35 -18.61 7.14
C TRP A 64 16.18 -20.11 7.41
N ARG A 65 17.20 -20.74 8.07
CA ARG A 65 17.14 -22.17 8.38
C ARG A 65 15.96 -22.54 9.30
N ARG A 66 15.63 -21.66 10.26
CA ARG A 66 14.50 -21.86 11.16
C ARG A 66 13.17 -21.73 10.41
N LEU A 67 13.04 -20.73 9.56
CA LEU A 67 11.84 -20.46 8.77
C LEU A 67 11.58 -21.59 7.74
N LEU A 68 12.60 -22.06 7.04
CA LEU A 68 12.48 -23.20 6.13
C LEU A 68 11.96 -24.48 6.81
N ARG A 69 12.34 -24.71 8.08
CA ARG A 69 11.85 -25.87 8.85
C ARG A 69 10.43 -25.71 9.37
N ARG A 70 9.99 -24.47 9.56
CA ARG A 70 8.66 -24.15 10.13
C ARG A 70 7.57 -23.95 9.09
N LEU A 71 7.94 -23.41 7.94
CA LEU A 71 6.99 -23.10 6.88
C LEU A 71 6.87 -24.31 5.94
N GLY A 72 5.66 -24.81 5.81
CA GLY A 72 5.32 -25.84 4.86
C GLY A 72 5.02 -25.27 3.46
N TRP A 73 4.73 -26.17 2.53
CA TRP A 73 4.37 -25.80 1.15
C TRP A 73 3.16 -24.86 1.08
N ARG A 74 2.24 -24.98 2.01
CA ARG A 74 1.02 -24.16 2.06
C ARG A 74 1.35 -22.69 2.34
N GLU A 75 2.26 -22.43 3.27
CA GLU A 75 2.72 -21.08 3.63
C GLU A 75 3.50 -20.46 2.49
N TRP A 76 4.41 -21.21 1.86
CA TRP A 76 5.18 -20.73 0.71
C TRP A 76 4.29 -20.38 -0.49
N ARG A 77 3.31 -21.21 -0.81
CA ARG A 77 2.32 -20.93 -1.85
C ARG A 77 1.51 -19.69 -1.52
N THR A 78 1.13 -19.51 -0.26
CA THR A 78 0.41 -18.31 0.19
C THR A 78 1.25 -17.05 0.07
N LEU A 79 2.53 -17.09 0.50
CA LEU A 79 3.47 -15.98 0.31
C LEU A 79 3.60 -15.59 -1.16
N ALA A 80 3.80 -16.57 -2.04
CA ALA A 80 3.91 -16.31 -3.48
C ALA A 80 2.64 -15.67 -4.04
N TRP A 81 1.46 -16.17 -3.65
CA TRP A 81 0.19 -15.64 -4.11
C TRP A 81 -0.11 -14.24 -3.55
N LEU A 82 0.13 -14.01 -2.25
CA LEU A 82 -0.05 -12.71 -1.62
C LEU A 82 0.91 -11.66 -2.21
N SER A 83 2.17 -12.04 -2.42
CA SER A 83 3.14 -11.18 -3.08
C SER A 83 2.73 -10.82 -4.51
N LEU A 84 2.25 -11.81 -5.25
CA LEU A 84 1.75 -11.60 -6.61
C LEU A 84 0.57 -10.61 -6.63
N CYS A 85 -0.45 -10.83 -5.81
CA CYS A 85 -1.63 -9.98 -5.74
C CYS A 85 -1.34 -8.59 -5.19
N GLY A 86 -0.59 -8.50 -4.08
CA GLY A 86 -0.37 -7.23 -3.39
C GLY A 86 0.66 -6.32 -4.03
N ASN A 87 1.58 -6.87 -4.82
CA ASN A 87 2.67 -6.11 -5.42
C ASN A 87 2.65 -6.18 -6.96
N ILE A 88 2.84 -7.34 -7.55
CA ILE A 88 3.09 -7.46 -9.00
C ILE A 88 1.82 -7.19 -9.81
N VAL A 89 0.75 -7.96 -9.58
CA VAL A 89 -0.52 -7.84 -10.33
C VAL A 89 -1.17 -6.48 -10.05
N TYR A 90 -1.17 -6.06 -8.79
CA TYR A 90 -1.64 -4.73 -8.41
C TYR A 90 -0.95 -3.64 -9.23
N TYR A 91 0.39 -3.68 -9.25
CA TYR A 91 1.16 -2.66 -9.97
C TYR A 91 0.94 -2.69 -11.49
N LEU A 92 0.88 -3.87 -12.10
CA LEU A 92 0.59 -4.00 -13.53
C LEU A 92 -0.78 -3.40 -13.88
N PHE A 93 -1.78 -3.67 -13.06
CA PHE A 93 -3.09 -3.06 -13.21
C PHE A 93 -3.08 -1.55 -13.03
N VAL A 94 -2.36 -1.02 -12.01
CA VAL A 94 -2.22 0.42 -11.80
C VAL A 94 -1.51 1.09 -12.98
N ALA A 95 -0.40 0.53 -13.44
CA ALA A 95 0.34 1.07 -14.58
C ALA A 95 -0.51 1.12 -15.85
N GLN A 96 -1.25 0.04 -16.15
CA GLN A 96 -2.16 -0.02 -17.30
C GLN A 96 -3.35 0.92 -17.12
N ALA A 97 -3.89 1.05 -15.91
CA ALA A 97 -4.98 1.98 -15.64
C ALA A 97 -4.57 3.43 -15.87
N VAL A 98 -3.37 3.81 -15.40
CA VAL A 98 -2.81 5.16 -15.63
C VAL A 98 -2.57 5.40 -17.12
N HIS A 99 -1.98 4.43 -17.81
CA HIS A 99 -1.70 4.54 -19.25
C HIS A 99 -2.97 4.71 -20.09
N SER A 100 -4.03 3.93 -19.81
CA SER A 100 -5.24 3.90 -20.63
C SER A 100 -6.35 4.84 -20.16
N GLY A 101 -6.40 5.18 -18.87
CA GLY A 101 -7.50 5.92 -18.26
C GLY A 101 -7.07 7.21 -17.54
N GLY A 102 -5.74 7.45 -17.47
CA GLY A 102 -5.18 8.62 -16.81
C GLY A 102 -5.01 8.47 -15.31
N GLY A 103 -4.07 9.24 -14.76
CA GLY A 103 -3.69 9.17 -13.34
C GLY A 103 -4.81 9.57 -12.38
N VAL A 104 -5.62 10.57 -12.74
CA VAL A 104 -6.70 11.07 -11.87
C VAL A 104 -7.78 10.01 -11.64
N MET A 105 -8.28 9.40 -12.71
CA MET A 105 -9.29 8.33 -12.62
C MET A 105 -8.74 7.15 -11.80
N THR A 106 -7.49 6.74 -12.08
CA THR A 106 -6.82 5.66 -11.35
C THR A 106 -6.71 5.99 -9.87
N ALA A 107 -6.25 7.20 -9.51
CA ALA A 107 -6.10 7.63 -8.13
C ALA A 107 -7.44 7.66 -7.36
N ILE A 108 -8.54 8.07 -8.00
CA ILE A 108 -9.87 8.06 -7.39
C ILE A 108 -10.31 6.62 -7.09
N VAL A 109 -10.13 5.70 -8.04
CA VAL A 109 -10.52 4.29 -7.83
C VAL A 109 -9.67 3.62 -6.77
N ILE A 110 -8.34 3.79 -6.80
CA ILE A 110 -7.42 3.24 -5.79
C ILE A 110 -7.67 3.87 -4.41
N GLY A 111 -8.02 5.14 -4.36
CA GLY A 111 -8.42 5.83 -3.13
C GLY A 111 -9.60 5.18 -2.39
N LEU A 112 -10.36 4.30 -3.04
CA LEU A 112 -11.41 3.51 -2.39
C LEU A 112 -10.88 2.32 -1.56
N LEU A 113 -9.57 2.02 -1.60
CA LEU A 113 -8.96 0.92 -0.82
C LEU A 113 -9.33 0.93 0.67
N PRO A 114 -9.24 2.05 1.39
CA PRO A 114 -9.65 2.10 2.80
C PRO A 114 -11.10 1.68 3.01
N LEU A 115 -11.99 2.10 2.11
CA LEU A 115 -13.41 1.81 2.19
C LEU A 115 -13.70 0.33 1.91
N THR A 116 -13.09 -0.24 0.86
CA THR A 116 -13.29 -1.64 0.48
C THR A 116 -12.75 -2.61 1.53
N VAL A 117 -11.54 -2.36 2.07
CA VAL A 117 -10.96 -3.20 3.12
C VAL A 117 -11.79 -3.11 4.40
N THR A 118 -12.26 -1.91 4.80
CA THR A 118 -13.13 -1.72 5.96
C THR A 118 -14.47 -2.44 5.77
N LEU A 119 -15.06 -2.33 4.58
CA LEU A 119 -16.34 -2.99 4.26
C LEU A 119 -16.22 -4.52 4.31
N VAL A 120 -15.14 -5.09 3.79
CA VAL A 120 -14.89 -6.54 3.90
C VAL A 120 -14.62 -6.93 5.35
N GLY A 121 -13.81 -6.15 6.07
CA GLY A 121 -13.49 -6.38 7.48
C GLY A 121 -14.71 -6.32 8.40
N SER A 122 -15.73 -5.53 8.06
CA SER A 122 -16.99 -5.48 8.82
C SER A 122 -17.82 -6.78 8.79
N ARG A 123 -17.47 -7.71 7.91
CA ARG A 123 -18.11 -9.03 7.78
C ARG A 123 -17.39 -10.13 8.55
N ASP A 124 -16.25 -9.85 9.17
CA ASP A 124 -15.52 -10.82 9.98
C ASP A 124 -16.29 -11.12 11.30
N HIS A 125 -16.12 -12.32 11.84
CA HIS A 125 -16.75 -12.73 13.09
C HIS A 125 -16.29 -11.83 14.24
N GLY A 126 -17.23 -11.23 14.97
CA GLY A 126 -16.95 -10.29 16.05
C GLY A 126 -16.61 -8.86 15.59
N ALA A 127 -16.68 -8.58 14.28
CA ALA A 127 -16.50 -7.23 13.76
C ALA A 127 -17.66 -6.31 14.16
N LEU A 128 -17.39 -5.01 14.20
CA LEU A 128 -18.41 -4.01 14.41
C LEU A 128 -19.46 -4.03 13.28
N PRO A 129 -20.74 -3.87 13.59
CA PRO A 129 -21.78 -3.81 12.57
C PRO A 129 -21.56 -2.59 11.66
N LEU A 130 -21.81 -2.76 10.38
CA LEU A 130 -21.58 -1.76 9.33
C LEU A 130 -22.18 -0.39 9.67
N ARG A 131 -23.36 -0.36 10.31
CA ARG A 131 -24.02 0.89 10.74
C ARG A 131 -23.17 1.73 11.69
N ARG A 132 -22.28 1.13 12.49
CA ARG A 132 -21.35 1.87 13.35
C ARG A 132 -20.14 2.41 12.58
N LEU A 133 -19.79 1.79 11.46
CA LEU A 133 -18.72 2.20 10.57
C LEU A 133 -19.18 3.19 9.49
N THR A 134 -20.50 3.32 9.27
CA THR A 134 -21.07 4.21 8.24
C THR A 134 -20.57 5.65 8.34
N PRO A 135 -20.50 6.31 9.52
CA PRO A 135 -19.97 7.69 9.60
C PRO A 135 -18.52 7.78 9.11
N SER A 136 -17.68 6.81 9.48
CA SER A 136 -16.29 6.72 9.03
C SER A 136 -16.18 6.54 7.52
N LEU A 137 -17.00 5.66 6.94
CA LEU A 137 -17.03 5.41 5.50
C LEU A 137 -17.51 6.63 4.72
N LEU A 138 -18.54 7.33 5.20
CA LEU A 138 -19.04 8.55 4.57
C LEU A 138 -18.01 9.68 4.61
N LEU A 139 -17.33 9.89 5.74
CA LEU A 139 -16.27 10.87 5.86
C LEU A 139 -15.10 10.55 4.92
N GLY A 140 -14.69 9.29 4.85
CA GLY A 140 -13.65 8.84 3.92
C GLY A 140 -14.04 9.05 2.46
N ALA A 141 -15.26 8.68 2.08
CA ALA A 141 -15.78 8.87 0.73
C ALA A 141 -15.87 10.36 0.36
N ALA A 142 -16.34 11.22 1.29
CA ALA A 142 -16.39 12.67 1.06
C ALA A 142 -15.00 13.29 0.89
N GLY A 143 -14.01 12.86 1.71
CA GLY A 143 -12.62 13.29 1.56
C GLY A 143 -12.02 12.92 0.20
N LEU A 144 -12.24 11.68 -0.25
CA LEU A 144 -11.82 11.22 -1.58
C LEU A 144 -12.52 11.98 -2.71
N ALA A 145 -13.81 12.28 -2.56
CA ALA A 145 -14.56 13.08 -3.53
C ALA A 145 -13.98 14.50 -3.65
N CYS A 146 -13.56 15.12 -2.56
CA CYS A 146 -12.88 16.42 -2.58
C CYS A 146 -11.57 16.36 -3.36
N ILE A 147 -10.72 15.34 -3.13
CA ILE A 147 -9.45 15.13 -3.86
C ILE A 147 -9.72 14.92 -5.35
N GLY A 148 -10.67 14.02 -5.66
CA GLY A 148 -11.05 13.73 -7.04
C GLY A 148 -11.58 14.96 -7.79
N TRP A 149 -12.45 15.74 -7.16
CA TRP A 149 -12.99 16.98 -7.72
C TRP A 149 -11.89 17.98 -8.04
N GLN A 150 -10.98 18.20 -7.10
CA GLN A 150 -9.86 19.13 -7.31
C GLN A 150 -8.95 18.69 -8.45
N SER A 151 -8.66 17.40 -8.54
CA SER A 151 -7.82 16.85 -9.61
C SER A 151 -8.48 17.03 -10.99
N LEU A 152 -9.80 16.86 -11.08
CA LEU A 152 -10.57 17.10 -12.30
C LEU A 152 -10.61 18.60 -12.65
N ALA A 153 -10.88 19.47 -11.67
CA ALA A 153 -10.96 20.91 -11.87
C ALA A 153 -9.62 21.53 -12.27
N ALA A 154 -8.50 20.96 -11.82
CA ALA A 154 -7.15 21.41 -12.20
C ALA A 154 -6.75 21.05 -13.64
N GLY A 155 -7.60 20.38 -14.41
CA GLY A 155 -7.33 19.98 -15.79
C GLY A 155 -6.19 18.98 -15.95
N LYS A 156 -5.72 18.39 -14.84
CA LYS A 156 -4.62 17.41 -14.82
C LYS A 156 -5.05 16.00 -15.28
N GLY A 157 -6.25 15.84 -15.79
CA GLY A 157 -6.77 14.58 -16.31
C GLY A 157 -7.50 14.76 -17.60
N ASN A 158 -7.22 13.93 -18.59
CA ASN A 158 -8.16 13.67 -19.65
C ASN A 158 -9.42 13.10 -19.00
N ALA A 159 -10.50 13.88 -18.96
CA ALA A 159 -11.79 13.48 -18.39
C ALA A 159 -12.48 12.31 -19.14
N GLY A 160 -11.86 11.82 -20.21
CA GLY A 160 -12.29 10.68 -20.99
C GLY A 160 -11.65 9.37 -20.55
N GLY A 161 -11.84 8.98 -19.27
CA GLY A 161 -11.38 7.67 -18.81
C GLY A 161 -11.87 6.55 -19.70
N SER A 162 -10.94 5.81 -20.32
CA SER A 162 -11.30 4.68 -21.15
C SER A 162 -11.88 3.54 -20.31
N LEU A 163 -12.86 2.82 -20.85
CA LEU A 163 -13.41 1.64 -20.17
C LEU A 163 -12.34 0.60 -19.80
N PRO A 164 -11.34 0.30 -20.65
CA PRO A 164 -10.20 -0.54 -20.28
C PRO A 164 -9.40 0.01 -19.10
N GLY A 165 -9.15 1.33 -19.05
CA GLY A 165 -8.46 1.97 -17.93
C GLY A 165 -9.24 1.83 -16.62
N LEU A 166 -10.54 2.04 -16.64
CA LEU A 166 -11.41 1.85 -15.46
C LEU A 166 -11.43 0.38 -15.00
N ALA A 167 -11.50 -0.56 -15.93
CA ALA A 167 -11.46 -1.99 -15.62
C ALA A 167 -10.12 -2.38 -14.95
N CYS A 168 -9.00 -1.85 -15.44
CA CYS A 168 -7.69 -2.06 -14.83
C CYS A 168 -7.61 -1.42 -13.43
N ALA A 169 -8.11 -0.21 -13.23
CA ALA A 169 -8.16 0.42 -11.91
C ALA A 169 -9.00 -0.38 -10.91
N ALA A 170 -10.16 -0.88 -11.35
CA ALA A 170 -10.98 -1.78 -10.55
C ALA A 170 -10.26 -3.11 -10.25
N GLY A 171 -9.54 -3.67 -11.22
CA GLY A 171 -8.70 -4.85 -11.03
C GLY A 171 -7.61 -4.63 -9.98
N ALA A 172 -6.94 -3.49 -10.00
CA ALA A 172 -5.97 -3.10 -8.99
C ALA A 172 -6.61 -2.99 -7.58
N LEU A 173 -7.75 -2.29 -7.48
CA LEU A 173 -8.51 -2.15 -6.23
C LEU A 173 -8.88 -3.52 -5.65
N VAL A 174 -9.39 -4.43 -6.47
CA VAL A 174 -9.75 -5.79 -6.04
C VAL A 174 -8.52 -6.57 -5.64
N SER A 175 -7.45 -6.56 -6.45
CA SER A 175 -6.21 -7.30 -6.19
C SER A 175 -5.60 -6.92 -4.84
N TRP A 176 -5.47 -5.62 -4.56
CA TRP A 176 -4.92 -5.15 -3.30
C TRP A 176 -5.85 -5.37 -2.10
N THR A 177 -7.17 -5.21 -2.29
CA THR A 177 -8.16 -5.53 -1.23
C THR A 177 -8.08 -7.01 -0.86
N VAL A 178 -8.01 -7.90 -1.84
CA VAL A 178 -7.84 -9.35 -1.61
C VAL A 178 -6.53 -9.63 -0.86
N TYR A 179 -5.43 -9.00 -1.28
CA TYR A 179 -4.16 -9.09 -0.57
C TYR A 179 -4.28 -8.65 0.90
N ALA A 180 -4.80 -7.46 1.16
CA ALA A 180 -4.88 -6.90 2.51
C ALA A 180 -5.71 -7.79 3.46
N VAL A 181 -6.87 -8.25 2.98
CA VAL A 181 -7.76 -9.13 3.74
C VAL A 181 -7.13 -10.50 3.98
N ALA A 182 -6.59 -11.13 2.94
CA ALA A 182 -6.00 -12.45 3.06
C ALA A 182 -4.73 -12.43 3.90
N ASN A 183 -3.87 -11.41 3.75
CA ASN A 183 -2.66 -11.23 4.53
C ASN A 183 -2.97 -11.06 6.03
N SER A 184 -3.94 -10.21 6.38
CA SER A 184 -4.36 -10.01 7.77
C SER A 184 -4.88 -11.32 8.39
N ARG A 185 -5.71 -12.07 7.66
CA ARG A 185 -6.24 -13.35 8.12
C ARG A 185 -5.17 -14.44 8.27
N TRP A 186 -4.13 -14.42 7.41
CA TRP A 186 -2.99 -15.31 7.54
C TRP A 186 -2.13 -14.94 8.74
N LEU A 187 -1.80 -13.68 8.90
CA LEU A 187 -1.01 -13.19 10.04
C LEU A 187 -1.65 -13.56 11.40
N ALA A 188 -2.98 -13.54 11.48
CA ALA A 188 -3.71 -13.94 12.68
C ALA A 188 -3.62 -15.46 12.99
N ARG A 189 -3.23 -16.29 12.02
CA ARG A 189 -3.16 -17.76 12.15
C ARG A 189 -1.73 -18.30 12.24
N LEU A 190 -0.74 -17.44 11.95
CA LEU A 190 0.67 -17.87 11.91
C LEU A 190 1.22 -17.99 13.32
N ASP A 191 1.60 -19.22 13.69
CA ASP A 191 2.29 -19.52 14.94
C ASP A 191 3.81 -19.62 14.73
N GLY A 192 4.58 -18.95 15.60
CA GLY A 192 6.04 -19.05 15.62
C GLY A 192 6.76 -18.34 14.46
N VAL A 193 6.03 -17.52 13.68
CA VAL A 193 6.57 -16.57 12.69
C VAL A 193 6.08 -15.18 13.05
N THR A 194 6.98 -14.24 13.19
CA THR A 194 6.63 -12.86 13.51
C THR A 194 6.05 -12.13 12.31
N ALA A 195 5.29 -11.05 12.54
CA ALA A 195 4.79 -10.20 11.45
C ALA A 195 5.94 -9.61 10.61
N HIS A 196 7.07 -9.30 11.27
CA HIS A 196 8.27 -8.81 10.59
C HIS A 196 8.89 -9.87 9.68
N GLU A 197 9.06 -11.10 10.16
CA GLU A 197 9.59 -12.21 9.34
C GLU A 197 8.68 -12.52 8.15
N TRP A 198 7.37 -12.51 8.35
CA TRP A 198 6.40 -12.68 7.27
C TRP A 198 6.52 -11.57 6.22
N SER A 199 6.71 -10.32 6.66
CA SER A 199 6.96 -9.18 5.78
C SER A 199 8.24 -9.35 4.96
N LEU A 200 9.34 -9.78 5.59
CA LEU A 200 10.60 -10.04 4.89
C LEU A 200 10.48 -11.18 3.87
N LEU A 201 9.80 -12.28 4.23
CA LEU A 201 9.54 -13.38 3.30
C LEU A 201 8.67 -12.94 2.11
N THR A 202 7.68 -12.08 2.35
CA THR A 202 6.91 -11.45 1.27
C THR A 202 7.82 -10.62 0.37
N GLY A 203 8.79 -9.89 0.95
CA GLY A 203 9.80 -9.15 0.21
C GLY A 203 10.68 -10.03 -0.68
N VAL A 204 11.16 -11.15 -0.15
CA VAL A 204 11.95 -12.12 -0.93
C VAL A 204 11.14 -12.65 -2.12
N MET A 205 9.88 -13.02 -1.88
CA MET A 205 8.99 -13.48 -2.94
C MET A 205 8.70 -12.40 -3.98
N THR A 206 8.46 -11.16 -3.53
CA THR A 206 8.25 -10.01 -4.43
C THR A 206 9.49 -9.76 -5.30
N GLY A 207 10.69 -9.82 -4.71
CA GLY A 207 11.94 -9.66 -5.45
C GLY A 207 12.15 -10.77 -6.49
N ALA A 208 11.87 -12.01 -6.14
CA ALA A 208 11.96 -13.13 -7.08
C ALA A 208 10.97 -12.96 -8.26
N GLN A 209 9.75 -12.54 -7.98
CA GLN A 209 8.74 -12.26 -9.02
C GLN A 209 9.10 -11.03 -9.86
N ALA A 210 9.73 -10.01 -9.26
CA ALA A 210 10.16 -8.79 -9.94
C ALA A 210 11.26 -9.04 -10.99
N LEU A 211 11.96 -10.16 -10.93
CA LEU A 211 12.88 -10.57 -12.01
C LEU A 211 12.15 -10.69 -13.36
N LEU A 212 10.87 -11.10 -13.35
CA LEU A 212 10.04 -11.14 -14.56
C LEU A 212 9.71 -9.73 -15.07
N LEU A 213 9.59 -8.75 -14.18
CA LEU A 213 9.37 -7.34 -14.56
C LEU A 213 10.65 -6.66 -15.03
N ALA A 214 11.81 -7.11 -14.57
CA ALA A 214 13.09 -6.52 -14.92
C ALA A 214 13.39 -6.68 -16.43
N VAL A 215 12.98 -7.79 -17.04
CA VAL A 215 13.18 -8.03 -18.48
C VAL A 215 12.50 -6.93 -19.32
N PRO A 216 11.17 -6.70 -19.26
CA PRO A 216 10.54 -5.64 -20.02
C PRO A 216 10.98 -4.24 -19.56
N ALA A 217 11.28 -4.05 -18.28
CA ALA A 217 11.64 -2.75 -17.73
C ALA A 217 13.00 -2.23 -18.24
N PHE A 218 13.99 -3.12 -18.37
CA PHE A 218 15.37 -2.73 -18.62
C PHE A 218 15.93 -3.23 -19.95
N LEU A 219 15.35 -4.30 -20.53
CA LEU A 219 15.85 -4.88 -21.78
C LEU A 219 14.97 -4.56 -22.99
N LEU A 220 13.66 -4.30 -22.77
CA LEU A 220 12.71 -4.02 -23.87
C LEU A 220 12.26 -2.55 -23.90
N ALA A 221 12.60 -1.76 -22.90
CA ALA A 221 12.32 -0.33 -22.93
C ALA A 221 13.24 0.36 -23.94
N ASP A 222 12.67 1.05 -24.91
CA ASP A 222 13.42 1.85 -25.88
C ASP A 222 14.28 2.87 -25.15
N GLY A 223 15.62 2.69 -25.28
CA GLY A 223 16.58 3.22 -24.34
C GLY A 223 16.81 4.72 -24.43
N ALA A 224 16.31 5.46 -23.47
CA ALA A 224 17.03 6.64 -23.04
C ALA A 224 18.40 6.19 -22.49
N GLN A 225 19.49 6.65 -23.08
CA GLN A 225 20.84 6.35 -22.57
C GLN A 225 21.05 7.19 -21.30
N HIS A 226 21.07 6.52 -20.15
CA HIS A 226 21.32 7.15 -18.86
C HIS A 226 22.82 7.13 -18.55
N GLY A 227 23.34 8.26 -18.06
CA GLY A 227 24.71 8.36 -17.59
C GLY A 227 24.92 7.63 -16.25
N ALA A 228 26.18 7.39 -15.89
CA ALA A 228 26.52 6.70 -14.64
C ALA A 228 25.97 7.41 -13.40
N ALA A 229 25.93 8.74 -13.38
CA ALA A 229 25.37 9.54 -12.29
C ALA A 229 23.85 9.34 -12.14
N GLU A 230 23.10 9.21 -13.24
CA GLU A 230 21.66 8.95 -13.24
C GLU A 230 21.35 7.55 -12.72
N TRP A 231 22.13 6.55 -13.14
CA TRP A 231 22.02 5.19 -12.61
C TRP A 231 22.35 5.12 -11.12
N LEU A 232 23.36 5.85 -10.65
CA LEU A 232 23.67 5.92 -9.22
C LEU A 232 22.53 6.56 -8.42
N ARG A 233 21.96 7.66 -8.94
CA ARG A 233 20.79 8.32 -8.35
C ARG A 233 19.57 7.39 -8.33
N PHE A 234 19.29 6.71 -9.44
CA PHE A 234 18.23 5.72 -9.53
C PHE A 234 18.42 4.61 -8.50
N GLY A 235 19.62 4.03 -8.42
CA GLY A 235 19.98 3.04 -7.40
C GLY A 235 19.71 3.53 -5.98
N GLY A 236 20.18 4.75 -5.66
CA GLY A 236 19.93 5.37 -4.35
C GLY A 236 18.44 5.52 -4.04
N VAL A 237 17.64 6.01 -4.99
CA VAL A 237 16.18 6.18 -4.80
C VAL A 237 15.48 4.85 -4.63
N VAL A 238 15.73 3.84 -5.48
CA VAL A 238 15.05 2.54 -5.36
C VAL A 238 15.41 1.81 -4.08
N PHE A 239 16.68 1.89 -3.62
CA PHE A 239 17.09 1.33 -2.34
C PHE A 239 16.46 2.07 -1.16
N ALA A 240 16.39 3.41 -1.18
CA ALA A 240 15.71 4.18 -0.14
C ALA A 240 14.23 3.82 -0.06
N VAL A 241 13.52 3.76 -1.20
CA VAL A 241 12.11 3.35 -1.26
C VAL A 241 11.94 1.90 -0.83
N ALA A 242 12.86 0.99 -1.20
CA ALA A 242 12.82 -0.40 -0.73
C ALA A 242 12.95 -0.50 0.79
N ILE A 243 13.85 0.25 1.40
CA ILE A 243 14.07 0.22 2.86
C ILE A 243 12.88 0.87 3.58
N PHE A 244 12.58 2.14 3.28
CA PHE A 244 11.56 2.88 4.03
C PHE A 244 10.15 2.42 3.70
N CYS A 245 9.78 2.35 2.43
CA CYS A 245 8.39 2.07 2.06
C CYS A 245 8.08 0.57 2.04
N SER A 246 9.04 -0.28 1.64
CA SER A 246 8.75 -1.71 1.52
C SER A 246 9.16 -2.50 2.77
N VAL A 247 10.38 -2.35 3.30
CA VAL A 247 10.80 -3.12 4.50
C VAL A 247 10.15 -2.56 5.76
N LEU A 248 10.34 -1.28 6.05
CA LEU A 248 9.82 -0.66 7.27
C LEU A 248 8.30 -0.45 7.17
N GLY A 249 7.80 0.11 6.08
CA GLY A 249 6.38 0.35 5.86
C GLY A 249 5.56 -0.93 5.93
N ASN A 250 5.92 -1.97 5.17
CA ASN A 250 5.21 -3.25 5.20
C ASN A 250 5.39 -4.00 6.54
N GLY A 251 6.54 -3.87 7.19
CA GLY A 251 6.76 -4.43 8.53
C GLY A 251 5.80 -3.84 9.56
N LEU A 252 5.67 -2.51 9.58
CA LEU A 252 4.73 -1.77 10.43
C LEU A 252 3.28 -2.08 10.08
N TRP A 253 2.96 -2.14 8.78
CA TRP A 253 1.63 -2.55 8.30
C TRP A 253 1.25 -3.95 8.75
N ASN A 254 2.16 -4.92 8.61
CA ASN A 254 1.91 -6.29 9.05
C ASN A 254 1.76 -6.38 10.57
N HIS A 255 2.50 -5.57 11.34
CA HIS A 255 2.29 -5.46 12.78
C HIS A 255 0.88 -4.92 13.09
N ALA A 256 0.48 -3.82 12.46
CA ALA A 256 -0.88 -3.26 12.61
C ALA A 256 -1.96 -4.28 12.20
N SER A 257 -1.78 -4.96 11.07
CA SER A 257 -2.72 -5.97 10.55
C SER A 257 -2.85 -7.19 11.47
N ARG A 258 -1.83 -7.49 12.26
CA ARG A 258 -1.86 -8.60 13.22
C ARG A 258 -2.50 -8.20 14.55
N THR A 259 -2.43 -6.93 14.93
CA THR A 259 -2.87 -6.44 16.24
C THR A 259 -4.22 -5.76 16.23
N LEU A 260 -4.66 -5.24 15.08
CA LEU A 260 -5.89 -4.48 14.94
C LEU A 260 -6.99 -5.27 14.21
N PRO A 261 -8.27 -4.97 14.49
CA PRO A 261 -9.38 -5.43 13.66
C PRO A 261 -9.21 -4.97 12.21
N LEU A 262 -9.54 -5.83 11.25
CA LEU A 262 -9.34 -5.59 9.82
C LEU A 262 -10.03 -4.29 9.34
N ALA A 263 -11.23 -3.98 9.87
CA ALA A 263 -11.93 -2.76 9.54
C ALA A 263 -11.15 -1.49 9.94
N LEU A 264 -10.51 -1.50 11.12
CA LEU A 264 -9.69 -0.38 11.57
C LEU A 264 -8.38 -0.30 10.79
N THR A 265 -7.74 -1.44 10.54
CA THR A 265 -6.53 -1.51 9.70
C THR A 265 -6.82 -0.93 8.31
N GLY A 266 -7.96 -1.27 7.70
CA GLY A 266 -8.39 -0.72 6.43
C GLY A 266 -8.47 0.81 6.43
N GLN A 267 -8.99 1.42 7.49
CA GLN A 267 -9.05 2.88 7.60
C GLN A 267 -7.66 3.55 7.71
N LEU A 268 -6.67 2.84 8.27
CA LEU A 268 -5.33 3.41 8.41
C LEU A 268 -4.58 3.55 7.07
N ILE A 269 -5.05 2.89 5.99
CA ILE A 269 -4.51 3.07 4.63
C ILE A 269 -4.63 4.53 4.18
N VAL A 270 -5.65 5.25 4.67
CA VAL A 270 -5.85 6.68 4.38
C VAL A 270 -4.61 7.53 4.69
N PHE A 271 -3.80 7.13 5.68
CA PHE A 271 -2.59 7.88 6.02
C PHE A 271 -1.56 7.92 4.90
N GLU A 272 -1.53 6.94 4.01
CA GLU A 272 -0.73 7.01 2.78
C GLU A 272 -1.11 8.25 1.95
N THR A 273 -2.40 8.45 1.70
CA THR A 273 -2.91 9.61 0.94
C THR A 273 -2.64 10.93 1.67
N ILE A 274 -2.81 10.97 2.99
CA ILE A 274 -2.56 12.16 3.80
C ILE A 274 -1.10 12.57 3.70
N PHE A 275 -0.18 11.64 3.96
CA PHE A 275 1.26 11.94 3.93
C PHE A 275 1.76 12.20 2.51
N ALA A 276 1.28 11.47 1.49
CA ALA A 276 1.59 11.76 0.09
C ALA A 276 1.22 13.21 -0.27
N SER A 277 0.04 13.67 0.15
CA SER A 277 -0.38 15.07 -0.06
C SER A 277 0.53 16.06 0.68
N LEU A 278 0.86 15.79 1.94
CA LEU A 278 1.75 16.66 2.73
C LEU A 278 3.15 16.76 2.11
N TYR A 279 3.70 15.63 1.65
CA TYR A 279 5.01 15.59 0.98
C TYR A 279 4.97 16.33 -0.36
N ALA A 280 3.88 16.19 -1.14
CA ALA A 280 3.70 16.93 -2.38
C ALA A 280 3.64 18.45 -2.12
N PHE A 281 2.91 18.91 -1.11
CA PHE A 281 2.88 20.33 -0.74
C PHE A 281 4.25 20.87 -0.35
N ALA A 282 5.02 20.10 0.42
CA ALA A 282 6.37 20.45 0.80
C ALA A 282 7.33 20.46 -0.40
N TRP A 283 7.23 19.48 -1.29
CA TRP A 283 8.05 19.37 -2.50
C TRP A 283 7.79 20.49 -3.50
N GLU A 284 6.51 20.78 -3.75
CA GLU A 284 6.07 21.86 -4.65
C GLU A 284 6.19 23.26 -4.02
N ALA A 285 6.61 23.36 -2.75
CA ALA A 285 6.70 24.60 -1.97
C ALA A 285 5.39 25.43 -2.04
N ARG A 286 4.23 24.76 -2.11
CA ARG A 286 2.91 25.41 -2.21
C ARG A 286 2.06 25.20 -0.97
N ARG A 287 1.13 26.12 -0.76
CA ARG A 287 0.11 25.96 0.29
C ARG A 287 -1.05 25.09 -0.21
N PRO A 288 -1.63 24.25 0.67
CA PRO A 288 -2.83 23.50 0.32
C PRO A 288 -4.01 24.46 0.07
N THR A 289 -4.87 24.09 -0.87
CA THR A 289 -6.13 24.79 -1.12
C THR A 289 -7.15 24.49 -0.01
N GLY A 290 -8.22 25.31 0.09
CA GLY A 290 -9.28 25.04 1.06
C GLY A 290 -9.93 23.67 0.89
N LEU A 291 -10.04 23.17 -0.36
CA LEU A 291 -10.62 21.87 -0.66
C LEU A 291 -9.68 20.72 -0.25
N GLU A 292 -8.36 20.88 -0.42
CA GLU A 292 -7.36 19.91 0.06
C GLU A 292 -7.36 19.83 1.59
N ILE A 293 -7.45 20.96 2.28
CA ILE A 293 -7.58 21.01 3.75
C ILE A 293 -8.86 20.29 4.19
N ALA A 294 -10.00 20.58 3.54
CA ALA A 294 -11.26 19.91 3.83
C ALA A 294 -11.16 18.38 3.62
N ALA A 295 -10.52 17.94 2.53
CA ALA A 295 -10.28 16.53 2.27
C ALA A 295 -9.46 15.86 3.38
N LEU A 296 -8.34 16.46 3.77
CA LEU A 296 -7.49 15.94 4.85
C LEU A 296 -8.25 15.83 6.18
N VAL A 297 -9.03 16.86 6.54
CA VAL A 297 -9.86 16.87 7.77
C VAL A 297 -10.91 15.74 7.72
N LEU A 298 -11.59 15.56 6.59
CA LEU A 298 -12.59 14.51 6.39
C LEU A 298 -11.97 13.12 6.49
N LEU A 299 -10.79 12.90 5.88
CA LEU A 299 -10.07 11.64 5.93
C LEU A 299 -9.63 11.29 7.36
N VAL A 300 -9.03 12.24 8.08
CA VAL A 300 -8.65 12.06 9.49
C VAL A 300 -9.89 11.83 10.36
N GLY A 301 -10.95 12.60 10.15
CA GLY A 301 -12.22 12.43 10.83
C GLY A 301 -12.82 11.04 10.63
N GLY A 302 -12.69 10.47 9.43
CA GLY A 302 -13.09 9.10 9.11
C GLY A 302 -12.34 8.07 9.97
N VAL A 303 -11.01 8.18 10.06
CA VAL A 303 -10.19 7.28 10.88
C VAL A 303 -10.53 7.41 12.37
N VAL A 304 -10.63 8.64 12.87
CA VAL A 304 -10.99 8.90 14.29
C VAL A 304 -12.37 8.33 14.62
N SER A 305 -13.34 8.49 13.73
CA SER A 305 -14.68 7.92 13.87
C SER A 305 -14.63 6.39 13.94
N CYS A 306 -13.89 5.73 13.06
CA CYS A 306 -13.70 4.28 13.08
C CYS A 306 -13.01 3.82 14.38
N ALA A 307 -11.92 4.45 14.77
CA ALA A 307 -11.18 4.12 15.99
C ALA A 307 -12.04 4.29 17.25
N SER A 308 -12.85 5.35 17.29
CA SER A 308 -13.78 5.61 18.41
C SER A 308 -14.89 4.54 18.51
N ALA A 309 -15.37 4.06 17.36
CA ALA A 309 -16.37 2.98 17.33
C ALA A 309 -15.81 1.65 17.89
N HIS A 310 -14.51 1.38 17.75
CA HIS A 310 -13.84 0.19 18.27
C HIS A 310 -13.46 0.28 19.76
N ARG A 311 -13.53 1.46 20.38
CA ARG A 311 -13.28 1.64 21.83
C ARG A 311 -14.50 1.44 22.71
N LYS A 312 -15.68 1.46 22.13
CA LYS A 312 -16.99 1.23 22.78
C LYS A 312 -17.44 -0.22 22.61
#